data_e45877da0a9009a831635e1969b2b45f
#
_entry.id   e45877da0a9009a831635e1969b2b45f
#
_cell.length_a   1.000
_cell.length_b   1.000
_cell.length_c   1.000
_cell.angle_alpha   90.00
_cell.angle_beta   90.00
_cell.angle_gamma   90.00
#
_symmetry.space_group_name_H-M   'P 1'
#
loop_
_entity.id
_entity.type
_entity.pdbx_description
1 polymer ?
#
loop_
_entity_poly.entity_id
_entity_poly.type
_entity_poly.pdbx_seq_one_letter_code
_entity_poly.pdbx_strand_id
1 'polypeptide(L)'
;MKDLEDVQFSMLYMVVKELAQKQLVEKQIALVRNLAQFARINNAFPTLDTAIYSIIYSTEIDDFIVSQIGSFFSPHVIYFNNKEVAYRALGLYKQDMHDVVYLTDVVGLMGQAIPSEDNSPFTRSELIDLYYKLSEGDVE
;
A
#
# COMPACT_ATOMS: atom_id res chain seq x y z
N MET A 1 20.56 2.42 -24.35
CA MET A 1 19.83 1.76 -23.27
C MET A 1 19.57 0.31 -23.65
N LYS A 2 19.79 -0.59 -22.71
CA LYS A 2 19.57 -2.00 -22.96
C LYS A 2 18.09 -2.33 -22.98
N ASP A 3 17.65 -3.10 -23.95
CA ASP A 3 16.28 -3.57 -24.01
C ASP A 3 16.01 -4.51 -22.83
N LEU A 4 14.90 -4.30 -22.13
CA LEU A 4 14.54 -5.13 -20.97
C LEU A 4 14.30 -6.60 -21.35
N GLU A 5 13.93 -6.87 -22.59
CA GLU A 5 13.78 -8.25 -23.05
C GLU A 5 15.09 -9.01 -23.12
N ASP A 6 16.21 -8.30 -23.24
CA ASP A 6 17.55 -8.88 -23.29
C ASP A 6 18.23 -8.97 -21.94
N VAL A 7 17.63 -8.41 -20.88
CA VAL A 7 18.18 -8.48 -19.53
C VAL A 7 17.93 -9.86 -18.95
N GLN A 8 18.88 -10.37 -18.16
CA GLN A 8 18.68 -11.64 -17.48
C GLN A 8 17.43 -11.58 -16.61
N PHE A 9 16.67 -12.66 -16.60
CA PHE A 9 15.41 -12.72 -15.84
C PHE A 9 15.64 -12.41 -14.36
N SER A 10 16.68 -12.96 -13.75
CA SER A 10 16.96 -12.73 -12.33
C SER A 10 17.24 -11.26 -12.02
N MET A 11 17.95 -10.57 -12.91
CA MET A 11 18.20 -9.14 -12.75
C MET A 11 16.93 -8.32 -12.88
N LEU A 12 16.11 -8.63 -13.87
CA LEU A 12 14.83 -7.95 -14.09
C LEU A 12 13.91 -8.15 -12.89
N TYR A 13 13.82 -9.40 -12.40
CA TYR A 13 13.02 -9.72 -11.22
C TYR A 13 13.48 -8.93 -10.00
N MET A 14 14.79 -8.90 -9.76
CA MET A 14 15.36 -8.19 -8.61
C MET A 14 15.09 -6.69 -8.67
N VAL A 15 15.27 -6.08 -9.85
CA VAL A 15 15.03 -4.64 -10.03
C VAL A 15 13.57 -4.30 -9.77
N VAL A 16 12.64 -5.07 -10.32
CA VAL A 16 11.21 -4.84 -10.13
C VAL A 16 10.83 -5.02 -8.67
N LYS A 17 11.36 -6.05 -8.02
CA LYS A 17 11.11 -6.31 -6.60
C LYS A 17 11.59 -5.15 -5.74
N GLU A 18 12.79 -4.63 -5.99
CA GLU A 18 13.32 -3.48 -5.23
C GLU A 18 12.48 -2.23 -5.45
N LEU A 19 12.04 -1.99 -6.70
CA LEU A 19 11.15 -0.85 -6.98
C LEU A 19 9.83 -0.98 -6.23
N ALA A 20 9.23 -2.17 -6.25
CA ALA A 20 7.95 -2.39 -5.58
C ALA A 20 8.09 -2.21 -4.06
N GLN A 21 9.14 -2.74 -3.45
CA GLN A 21 9.40 -2.61 -2.02
C GLN A 21 9.62 -1.14 -1.63
N LYS A 22 10.41 -0.43 -2.42
CA LYS A 22 10.69 0.99 -2.18
C LYS A 22 9.41 1.81 -2.22
N GLN A 23 8.60 1.62 -3.26
CA GLN A 23 7.35 2.36 -3.40
C GLN A 23 6.35 2.01 -2.31
N LEU A 24 6.28 0.74 -1.92
CA LEU A 24 5.40 0.32 -0.83
C LEU A 24 5.73 1.07 0.46
N VAL A 25 7.00 1.11 0.83
CA VAL A 25 7.44 1.81 2.04
C VAL A 25 7.13 3.30 1.95
N GLU A 26 7.47 3.93 0.83
CA GLU A 26 7.23 5.36 0.64
C GLU A 26 5.75 5.71 0.72
N LYS A 27 4.89 4.91 0.06
CA LYS A 27 3.45 5.16 0.06
C LYS A 27 2.82 4.89 1.42
N GLN A 28 3.29 3.88 2.14
CA GLN A 28 2.81 3.62 3.50
C GLN A 28 3.14 4.78 4.43
N ILE A 29 4.37 5.27 4.38
CA ILE A 29 4.80 6.40 5.22
C ILE A 29 3.98 7.65 4.90
N ALA A 30 3.81 7.95 3.62
CA ALA A 30 3.05 9.12 3.19
C ALA A 30 1.59 9.02 3.61
N LEU A 31 0.98 7.85 3.44
CA LEU A 31 -0.41 7.62 3.79
C LEU A 31 -0.64 7.78 5.30
N VAL A 32 0.20 7.16 6.13
CA VAL A 32 0.09 7.26 7.58
C VAL A 32 0.24 8.71 8.02
N ARG A 33 1.22 9.42 7.46
CA ARG A 33 1.44 10.84 7.78
C ARG A 33 0.22 11.69 7.42
N ASN A 34 -0.34 11.47 6.23
CA ASN A 34 -1.49 12.23 5.77
C ASN A 34 -2.74 11.96 6.62
N LEU A 35 -2.97 10.69 6.96
CA LEU A 35 -4.10 10.33 7.81
C LEU A 35 -3.95 10.91 9.22
N ALA A 36 -2.76 10.84 9.78
CA ALA A 36 -2.49 11.38 11.12
C ALA A 36 -2.70 12.90 11.14
N GLN A 37 -2.21 13.59 10.10
CA GLN A 37 -2.40 15.03 9.99
C GLN A 37 -3.87 15.39 9.83
N PHE A 38 -4.60 14.63 9.03
CA PHE A 38 -6.04 14.83 8.83
C PHE A 38 -6.79 14.68 10.16
N ALA A 39 -6.43 13.66 10.96
CA ALA A 39 -7.03 13.47 12.27
C ALA A 39 -6.74 14.65 13.19
N ARG A 40 -5.52 15.18 13.18
CA ARG A 40 -5.16 16.36 14.00
C ARG A 40 -5.93 17.60 13.59
N ILE A 41 -5.98 17.88 12.31
CA ILE A 41 -6.67 19.08 11.79
C ILE A 41 -8.15 19.06 12.15
N ASN A 42 -8.75 17.88 12.21
CA ASN A 42 -10.17 17.71 12.49
C ASN A 42 -10.45 17.40 13.97
N ASN A 43 -9.44 17.51 14.84
CA ASN A 43 -9.55 17.18 16.27
C ASN A 43 -10.12 15.78 16.50
N ALA A 44 -9.67 14.83 15.69
CA ALA A 44 -10.23 13.49 15.67
C ALA A 44 -9.26 12.41 16.16
N PHE A 45 -8.19 12.77 16.86
CA PHE A 45 -7.35 11.79 17.53
C PHE A 45 -8.11 11.18 18.71
N PRO A 46 -8.14 9.85 18.80
CA PRO A 46 -8.85 9.20 19.91
C PRO A 46 -8.10 9.34 21.23
N THR A 47 -8.86 9.36 22.30
CA THR A 47 -8.36 9.28 23.67
C THR A 47 -8.89 8.00 24.31
N LEU A 48 -8.48 7.72 25.54
CA LEU A 48 -8.92 6.50 26.23
C LEU A 48 -10.45 6.44 26.43
N ASP A 49 -11.10 7.60 26.46
CA ASP A 49 -12.52 7.69 26.77
C ASP A 49 -13.40 7.85 25.53
N THR A 50 -12.81 7.93 24.33
CA THR A 50 -13.58 8.13 23.10
C THR A 50 -13.79 6.83 22.38
N ALA A 51 -14.86 6.79 21.56
CA ALA A 51 -15.02 5.71 20.59
C ALA A 51 -13.86 5.73 19.60
N ILE A 52 -13.49 4.57 19.08
CA ILE A 52 -12.35 4.43 18.17
C ILE A 52 -12.86 3.86 16.85
N TYR A 53 -12.53 4.54 15.76
CA TYR A 53 -12.89 4.13 14.40
C TYR A 53 -11.63 3.93 13.58
N SER A 54 -11.64 2.91 12.75
CA SER A 54 -10.51 2.56 11.90
C SER A 54 -11.00 2.32 10.48
N ILE A 55 -10.13 2.61 9.53
CA ILE A 55 -10.37 2.26 8.12
C ILE A 55 -9.71 0.91 7.89
N ILE A 56 -10.49 -0.09 7.51
CA ILE A 56 -10.00 -1.44 7.27
C ILE A 56 -10.38 -1.89 5.87
N TYR A 57 -9.61 -2.83 5.33
CA TYR A 57 -9.93 -3.44 4.04
C TYR A 57 -10.81 -4.67 4.27
N SER A 58 -11.96 -4.71 3.58
CA SER A 58 -12.88 -5.83 3.66
C SER A 58 -12.72 -6.72 2.44
N THR A 59 -12.34 -7.97 2.64
CA THR A 59 -12.22 -8.93 1.56
C THR A 59 -13.57 -9.35 0.99
N GLU A 60 -14.63 -9.21 1.79
CA GLU A 60 -15.98 -9.56 1.35
C GLU A 60 -16.48 -8.65 0.23
N ILE A 61 -16.19 -7.35 0.33
CA ILE A 61 -16.64 -6.38 -0.67
C ILE A 61 -15.47 -5.86 -1.53
N ASP A 62 -14.27 -6.34 -1.27
CA ASP A 62 -13.04 -5.95 -1.98
C ASP A 62 -12.85 -4.42 -1.97
N ASP A 63 -13.05 -3.81 -0.81
CA ASP A 63 -12.95 -2.36 -0.64
C ASP A 63 -12.72 -2.02 0.83
N PHE A 64 -12.47 -0.73 1.09
CA PHE A 64 -12.26 -0.22 2.44
C PHE A 64 -13.56 0.19 3.09
N ILE A 65 -13.64 -0.04 4.40
CA ILE A 65 -14.79 0.36 5.21
C ILE A 65 -14.29 1.02 6.49
N VAL A 66 -15.16 1.79 7.12
CA VAL A 66 -14.92 2.33 8.47
C VAL A 66 -15.56 1.38 9.47
N SER A 67 -14.77 0.96 10.46
CA SER A 67 -15.22 0.03 11.49
C SER A 67 -14.96 0.62 12.87
N GLN A 68 -15.93 0.46 13.77
CA GLN A 68 -15.72 0.81 15.17
C GLN A 68 -15.01 -0.35 15.87
N ILE A 69 -13.98 -0.01 16.65
CA ILE A 69 -13.23 -1.00 17.41
C ILE A 69 -13.22 -0.61 18.89
N GLY A 70 -13.02 -1.60 19.75
CA GLY A 70 -13.10 -1.40 21.20
C GLY A 70 -11.79 -0.95 21.85
N SER A 71 -10.66 -1.12 21.17
CA SER A 71 -9.35 -0.79 21.72
C SER A 71 -8.32 -0.61 20.61
N PHE A 72 -7.16 -0.05 20.96
CA PHE A 72 -6.05 0.05 20.02
C PHE A 72 -5.42 -1.32 19.80
N PHE A 73 -5.27 -1.70 18.53
CA PHE A 73 -4.68 -2.98 18.16
C PHE A 73 -3.27 -2.88 17.62
N SER A 74 -2.92 -1.75 17.03
CA SER A 74 -1.63 -1.61 16.37
C SER A 74 -1.18 -0.16 16.36
N PRO A 75 0.09 0.10 16.71
CA PRO A 75 0.62 1.47 16.67
C PRO A 75 0.80 2.01 15.24
N HIS A 76 0.71 1.14 14.24
CA HIS A 76 0.91 1.54 12.83
C HIS A 76 -0.40 1.89 12.13
N VAL A 77 -1.53 1.66 12.77
CA VAL A 77 -2.84 1.98 12.19
C VAL A 77 -3.31 3.31 12.75
N ILE A 78 -3.85 4.16 11.89
CA ILE A 78 -4.40 5.44 12.33
C ILE A 78 -5.86 5.23 12.72
N TYR A 79 -6.19 5.74 13.89
CA TYR A 79 -7.53 5.66 14.46
C TYR A 79 -8.13 7.05 14.57
N PHE A 80 -9.45 7.10 14.52
CA PHE A 80 -10.21 8.35 14.63
C PHE A 80 -11.22 8.23 15.77
N ASN A 81 -11.51 9.35 16.43
CA ASN A 81 -12.54 9.38 17.47
C ASN A 81 -13.91 9.77 16.91
N ASN A 82 -14.01 9.99 15.62
CA ASN A 82 -15.23 10.50 14.97
C ASN A 82 -15.45 9.72 13.67
N LYS A 83 -16.63 9.12 13.55
CA LYS A 83 -16.98 8.30 12.41
C LYS A 83 -17.02 9.10 11.10
N GLU A 84 -17.57 10.30 11.14
CA GLU A 84 -17.65 11.13 9.95
C GLU A 84 -16.29 11.56 9.44
N VAL A 85 -15.37 11.88 10.36
CA VAL A 85 -13.99 12.23 9.98
C VAL A 85 -13.31 11.01 9.34
N ALA A 86 -13.52 9.82 9.90
CA ALA A 86 -12.98 8.59 9.31
C ALA A 86 -13.51 8.37 7.88
N TYR A 87 -14.80 8.57 7.65
CA TYR A 87 -15.37 8.45 6.30
C TYR A 87 -14.83 9.49 5.34
N ARG A 88 -14.62 10.73 5.79
CA ARG A 88 -14.02 11.76 4.95
C ARG A 88 -12.58 11.42 4.59
N ALA A 89 -11.82 10.91 5.56
CA ALA A 89 -10.44 10.46 5.30
C ALA A 89 -10.44 9.34 4.27
N LEU A 90 -11.34 8.39 4.41
CA LEU A 90 -11.48 7.31 3.43
C LEU A 90 -11.73 7.86 2.03
N GLY A 91 -12.65 8.82 1.91
CA GLY A 91 -12.96 9.42 0.61
C GLY A 91 -11.76 10.15 -0.02
N LEU A 92 -10.97 10.84 0.80
CA LEU A 92 -9.82 11.61 0.31
C LEU A 92 -8.64 10.72 -0.07
N TYR A 93 -8.40 9.65 0.67
CA TYR A 93 -7.17 8.85 0.54
C TYR A 93 -7.41 7.44 0.03
N LYS A 94 -8.61 7.17 -0.48
CA LYS A 94 -8.99 5.82 -0.93
C LYS A 94 -8.05 5.28 -2.00
N GLN A 95 -7.70 6.11 -2.98
CA GLN A 95 -6.80 5.69 -4.05
C GLN A 95 -5.43 5.32 -3.51
N ASP A 96 -4.89 6.13 -2.58
CA ASP A 96 -3.61 5.84 -1.95
C ASP A 96 -3.66 4.53 -1.17
N MET A 97 -4.79 4.25 -0.52
CA MET A 97 -4.99 3.00 0.21
C MET A 97 -5.01 1.80 -0.74
N HIS A 98 -5.68 1.91 -1.88
CA HIS A 98 -5.69 0.86 -2.90
C HIS A 98 -4.29 0.63 -3.48
N ASP A 99 -3.52 1.70 -3.69
CA ASP A 99 -2.15 1.58 -4.17
C ASP A 99 -1.28 0.80 -3.19
N VAL A 100 -1.45 1.05 -1.89
CA VAL A 100 -0.73 0.30 -0.85
C VAL A 100 -1.12 -1.18 -0.87
N VAL A 101 -2.41 -1.49 -0.98
CA VAL A 101 -2.88 -2.87 -1.08
C VAL A 101 -2.30 -3.56 -2.31
N TYR A 102 -2.34 -2.89 -3.46
CA TYR A 102 -1.78 -3.43 -4.70
C TYR A 102 -0.29 -3.75 -4.56
N LEU A 103 0.49 -2.79 -4.04
CA LEU A 103 1.93 -3.00 -3.87
C LEU A 103 2.23 -4.08 -2.84
N THR A 104 1.44 -4.16 -1.77
CA THR A 104 1.58 -5.22 -0.78
C THR A 104 1.39 -6.59 -1.41
N ASP A 105 0.39 -6.72 -2.29
CA ASP A 105 0.13 -7.97 -3.00
C ASP A 105 1.27 -8.32 -3.95
N VAL A 106 1.77 -7.34 -4.70
CA VAL A 106 2.90 -7.55 -5.62
C VAL A 106 4.13 -8.02 -4.86
N VAL A 107 4.50 -7.32 -3.78
CA VAL A 107 5.66 -7.68 -2.97
C VAL A 107 5.49 -9.07 -2.36
N GLY A 108 4.29 -9.37 -1.87
CA GLY A 108 3.98 -10.68 -1.29
C GLY A 108 4.12 -11.81 -2.30
N LEU A 109 3.63 -11.61 -3.52
CA LEU A 109 3.74 -12.60 -4.58
C LEU A 109 5.18 -12.83 -5.01
N MET A 110 6.01 -11.78 -5.01
CA MET A 110 7.40 -11.91 -5.41
C MET A 110 8.23 -12.69 -4.40
N GLY A 111 7.83 -12.68 -3.12
CA GLY A 111 8.51 -13.44 -2.08
C GLY A 111 9.91 -12.94 -1.80
N GLN A 112 10.71 -13.76 -1.11
CA GLN A 112 12.05 -13.38 -0.71
C GLN A 112 13.14 -13.90 -1.64
N ALA A 113 12.93 -15.07 -2.22
CA ALA A 113 13.89 -15.69 -3.12
C ALA A 113 13.59 -15.29 -4.58
N ILE A 114 14.64 -15.24 -5.39
CA ILE A 114 14.49 -14.99 -6.84
C ILE A 114 14.21 -16.35 -7.49
N PRO A 115 13.03 -16.54 -8.10
CA PRO A 115 12.70 -17.82 -8.75
C PRO A 115 13.35 -17.92 -10.12
N SER A 116 13.36 -19.14 -10.66
CA SER A 116 13.66 -19.31 -12.08
C SER A 116 12.52 -18.77 -12.92
N GLU A 117 12.80 -18.48 -14.18
CA GLU A 117 11.79 -17.93 -15.09
C GLU A 117 10.57 -18.85 -15.21
N ASP A 118 10.79 -20.16 -15.21
CA ASP A 118 9.73 -21.16 -15.35
C ASP A 118 8.84 -21.28 -14.12
N ASN A 119 9.34 -20.86 -12.94
CA ASN A 119 8.63 -21.00 -11.67
C ASN A 119 8.23 -19.66 -11.06
N SER A 120 8.37 -18.58 -11.82
CA SER A 120 8.07 -17.24 -11.33
C SER A 120 6.56 -16.99 -11.28
N PRO A 121 6.07 -16.27 -10.24
CA PRO A 121 4.69 -15.81 -10.24
C PRO A 121 4.39 -14.76 -11.32
N PHE A 122 5.44 -14.17 -11.91
CA PHE A 122 5.31 -13.17 -12.97
C PHE A 122 6.10 -13.64 -14.18
N THR A 123 5.53 -13.45 -15.39
CA THR A 123 6.25 -13.67 -16.63
C THR A 123 7.19 -12.49 -16.90
N ARG A 124 8.14 -12.68 -17.82
CA ARG A 124 9.03 -11.59 -18.23
C ARG A 124 8.22 -10.37 -18.71
N SER A 125 7.18 -10.60 -19.50
CA SER A 125 6.33 -9.54 -20.01
C SER A 125 5.65 -8.77 -18.86
N GLU A 126 5.14 -9.48 -17.87
CA GLU A 126 4.53 -8.86 -16.69
C GLU A 126 5.55 -8.05 -15.88
N LEU A 127 6.77 -8.56 -15.74
CA LEU A 127 7.83 -7.82 -15.04
C LEU A 127 8.21 -6.54 -15.77
N ILE A 128 8.28 -6.58 -17.10
CA ILE A 128 8.56 -5.39 -17.91
C ILE A 128 7.46 -4.36 -17.72
N ASP A 129 6.20 -4.78 -17.76
CA ASP A 129 5.06 -3.88 -17.53
C ASP A 129 5.10 -3.26 -16.14
N LEU A 130 5.41 -4.06 -15.12
CA LEU A 130 5.56 -3.57 -13.75
C LEU A 130 6.71 -2.57 -13.64
N TYR A 131 7.84 -2.86 -14.31
CA TYR A 131 8.98 -1.95 -14.29
C TYR A 131 8.58 -0.55 -14.77
N TYR A 132 7.90 -0.49 -15.92
CA TYR A 132 7.47 0.81 -16.45
C TYR A 132 6.43 1.48 -15.58
N LYS A 133 5.48 0.72 -15.07
CA LYS A 133 4.44 1.26 -14.18
C LYS A 133 5.04 1.85 -12.91
N LEU A 134 5.96 1.12 -12.27
CA LEU A 134 6.58 1.57 -11.02
C LEU A 134 7.59 2.70 -11.26
N SER A 135 8.31 2.66 -12.38
CA SER A 135 9.26 3.72 -12.72
C SER A 135 8.57 5.04 -13.04
N GLU A 136 7.43 5.00 -13.72
CA GLU A 136 6.66 6.21 -14.03
C GLU A 136 6.16 6.89 -12.75
N GLY A 137 5.79 6.10 -11.74
CA GLY A 137 5.36 6.64 -10.46
C GLY A 137 6.48 7.36 -9.71
N ASP A 138 7.74 7.03 -9.99
CA ASP A 138 8.90 7.64 -9.38
C ASP A 138 9.29 8.99 -9.99
N VAL A 139 8.84 9.26 -11.20
CA VAL A 139 9.26 10.46 -11.95
C VAL A 139 8.57 11.73 -11.46
N GLU A 140 7.45 11.58 -10.83
CA GLU A 140 6.74 12.74 -10.27
C GLU A 140 7.26 13.08 -8.85
#